data_4efe744438bcd2979c3136f4bd956667
#
_entry.id   4efe744438bcd2979c3136f4bd956667
#
_cell.length_a   1.000
_cell.length_b   1.000
_cell.length_c   1.000
_cell.angle_alpha   90.00
_cell.angle_beta   90.00
_cell.angle_gamma   90.00
#
_symmetry.space_group_name_H-M   'P 1'
#
loop_
_entity.id
_entity.type
_entity.pdbx_description
1 polymer ?
#
loop_
_entity_poly.entity_id
_entity_poly.type
_entity_poly.pdbx_seq_one_letter_code
_entity_poly.pdbx_strand_id
1 'polypeptide(L)'
;MANEFLTLQTIARVALPRLIENLAFPNLCYRDFSDTYSDLGDTIRIRKPVALAAKMFDETSGVDYQDMQEGAVNVKLDKLATVDAKASAIETAVNIDDLNRVFIEPAAVALAEQINADGLKLVEDVPYAVGTAGTTPDSLAAFADARRMLNLNKAPTTGRVGVWDAEADAKFTQIPALVNAEKSGTTQALREGSIGRVFGIENYMAQSVAKHETGITAAEGVKLSAAAAVGATTISLTGTSLTGKLVKGDILTILGSTYVVTADSATASSDAIANVSIYPGLKKAGNTNTNVTIAGSHTANVVFNPMAFAYVSRPLLNPDGQGVASYVTSYNGISLRVTRGYNQQYKRSTYSMDVLYGYKTIYPELAVRVMG
;
A
#
# COMPACT_ATOMS: atom_id res chain seq x y z
N MET A 1 -18.10 -19.59 43.08
CA MET A 1 -18.26 -18.75 41.87
C MET A 1 -17.60 -19.53 40.76
N ALA A 2 -18.32 -19.83 39.71
CA ALA A 2 -17.78 -20.54 38.55
C ALA A 2 -16.77 -19.62 37.87
N ASN A 3 -15.55 -20.11 37.63
CA ASN A 3 -14.55 -19.41 36.85
C ASN A 3 -15.09 -19.29 35.42
N GLU A 4 -15.53 -18.11 35.01
CA GLU A 4 -15.82 -17.80 33.59
C GLU A 4 -14.48 -17.70 32.88
N PHE A 5 -14.07 -18.80 32.27
CA PHE A 5 -12.94 -18.78 31.34
C PHE A 5 -13.31 -17.81 30.19
N LEU A 6 -12.42 -16.89 29.88
CA LEU A 6 -12.54 -16.06 28.70
C LEU A 6 -12.80 -16.94 27.49
N THR A 7 -14.04 -16.95 27.01
CA THR A 7 -14.43 -17.73 25.85
C THR A 7 -13.71 -17.14 24.61
N LEU A 8 -13.39 -17.97 23.62
CA LEU A 8 -12.78 -17.52 22.35
C LEU A 8 -13.57 -16.37 21.72
N GLN A 9 -14.89 -16.38 21.92
CA GLN A 9 -15.77 -15.30 21.47
C GLN A 9 -15.44 -13.96 22.15
N THR A 10 -15.17 -13.96 23.45
CA THR A 10 -14.79 -12.75 24.19
C THR A 10 -13.40 -12.26 23.75
N ILE A 11 -12.44 -13.16 23.56
CA ILE A 11 -11.11 -12.86 23.03
C ILE A 11 -11.23 -12.19 21.66
N ALA A 12 -11.98 -12.78 20.75
CA ALA A 12 -12.15 -12.23 19.39
C ALA A 12 -12.87 -10.86 19.38
N ARG A 13 -13.86 -10.67 20.26
CA ARG A 13 -14.58 -9.40 20.40
C ARG A 13 -13.71 -8.27 20.98
N VAL A 14 -12.71 -8.58 21.79
CA VAL A 14 -11.74 -7.60 22.31
C VAL A 14 -10.63 -7.33 21.29
N ALA A 15 -10.11 -8.38 20.65
CA ALA A 15 -9.02 -8.28 19.70
C ALA A 15 -9.39 -7.51 18.42
N LEU A 16 -10.59 -7.72 17.90
CA LEU A 16 -11.00 -7.10 16.62
C LEU A 16 -11.04 -5.57 16.65
N PRO A 17 -11.64 -4.88 17.66
CA PRO A 17 -11.56 -3.42 17.76
C PRO A 17 -10.12 -2.91 17.87
N ARG A 18 -9.28 -3.57 18.65
CA ARG A 18 -7.86 -3.21 18.81
C ARG A 18 -7.09 -3.35 17.49
N LEU A 19 -7.36 -4.41 16.73
CA LEU A 19 -6.82 -4.60 15.39
C LEU A 19 -7.25 -3.44 14.48
N ILE A 20 -8.54 -3.10 14.46
CA ILE A 20 -9.08 -2.04 13.59
C ILE A 20 -8.53 -0.66 13.95
N GLU A 21 -8.37 -0.36 15.24
CA GLU A 21 -7.76 0.90 15.72
C GLU A 21 -6.32 1.06 15.21
N ASN A 22 -5.56 -0.02 15.13
CA ASN A 22 -4.16 0.00 14.68
C ASN A 22 -3.99 -0.13 13.15
N LEU A 23 -5.06 -0.48 12.42
CA LEU A 23 -5.04 -0.58 10.97
C LEU A 23 -5.19 0.81 10.33
N ALA A 24 -4.07 1.49 10.04
CA ALA A 24 -4.08 2.79 9.39
C ALA A 24 -4.37 2.66 7.88
N PHE A 25 -3.50 2.00 7.13
CA PHE A 25 -3.57 1.93 5.66
C PHE A 25 -4.83 1.22 5.12
N PRO A 26 -5.26 0.05 5.63
CA PRO A 26 -6.48 -0.60 5.17
C PRO A 26 -7.74 0.27 5.33
N ASN A 27 -7.78 1.10 6.39
CA ASN A 27 -8.90 2.00 6.63
C ASN A 27 -9.00 3.15 5.60
N LEU A 28 -7.90 3.46 4.94
CA LEU A 28 -7.79 4.49 3.91
C LEU A 28 -7.99 3.96 2.49
N CYS A 29 -7.98 2.63 2.30
CA CYS A 29 -8.18 1.98 1.02
C CYS A 29 -9.66 1.75 0.70
N TYR A 30 -9.95 1.48 -0.58
CA TYR A 30 -11.29 1.07 -1.00
C TYR A 30 -11.59 -0.36 -0.54
N ARG A 31 -12.75 -0.56 0.15
CA ARG A 31 -13.16 -1.82 0.77
C ARG A 31 -14.57 -2.27 0.43
N ASP A 32 -15.31 -1.51 -0.36
CA ASP A 32 -16.72 -1.78 -0.65
C ASP A 32 -16.86 -2.85 -1.75
N PHE A 33 -16.74 -4.11 -1.34
CA PHE A 33 -16.86 -5.29 -2.21
C PHE A 33 -17.97 -6.24 -1.75
N SER A 34 -18.90 -5.78 -0.93
CA SER A 34 -19.90 -6.61 -0.23
C SER A 34 -20.77 -7.47 -1.16
N ASP A 35 -21.00 -7.01 -2.38
CA ASP A 35 -21.92 -7.67 -3.33
C ASP A 35 -21.24 -8.57 -4.36
N THR A 36 -19.90 -8.66 -4.36
CA THR A 36 -19.15 -9.38 -5.41
C THR A 36 -18.51 -10.69 -4.92
N TYR A 37 -18.92 -11.20 -3.77
CA TYR A 37 -18.43 -12.48 -3.28
C TYR A 37 -18.92 -13.63 -4.18
N SER A 38 -18.08 -14.01 -5.13
CA SER A 38 -18.24 -15.27 -5.85
C SER A 38 -17.86 -16.42 -4.93
N ASP A 39 -18.71 -17.39 -4.77
CA ASP A 39 -18.50 -18.59 -3.92
C ASP A 39 -17.37 -19.50 -4.41
N LEU A 40 -16.77 -19.22 -5.54
CA LEU A 40 -15.78 -20.03 -6.23
C LEU A 40 -14.49 -19.23 -6.49
N GLY A 41 -13.50 -19.38 -5.59
CA GLY A 41 -12.10 -19.00 -5.86
C GLY A 41 -11.49 -17.98 -4.91
N ASP A 42 -10.16 -17.98 -4.84
CA ASP A 42 -9.32 -17.09 -4.04
C ASP A 42 -9.25 -15.66 -4.62
N THR A 43 -10.05 -15.33 -5.63
CA THR A 43 -9.89 -14.10 -6.40
C THR A 43 -11.21 -13.34 -6.50
N ILE A 44 -11.19 -12.09 -6.05
CA ILE A 44 -12.31 -11.15 -6.18
C ILE A 44 -12.08 -10.29 -7.41
N ARG A 45 -13.07 -10.27 -8.31
CA ARG A 45 -13.02 -9.49 -9.54
C ARG A 45 -13.65 -8.11 -9.31
N ILE A 46 -12.84 -7.07 -9.34
CA ILE A 46 -13.29 -5.68 -9.28
C ILE A 46 -13.49 -5.15 -10.70
N ARG A 47 -14.70 -4.70 -11.02
CA ARG A 47 -15.00 -4.09 -12.31
C ARG A 47 -14.47 -2.65 -12.33
N LYS A 48 -13.76 -2.29 -13.38
CA LYS A 48 -13.38 -0.90 -13.66
C LYS A 48 -14.46 -0.24 -14.51
N PRO A 49 -14.94 0.95 -14.13
CA PRO A 49 -15.82 1.72 -14.99
C PRO A 49 -15.21 1.93 -16.38
N VAL A 50 -16.05 1.93 -17.39
CA VAL A 50 -15.62 2.20 -18.76
C VAL A 50 -15.19 3.67 -18.88
N ALA A 51 -14.03 3.94 -19.43
CA ALA A 51 -13.59 5.29 -19.74
C ALA A 51 -14.15 5.72 -21.09
N LEU A 52 -15.12 6.62 -21.09
CA LEU A 52 -15.70 7.21 -22.29
C LEU A 52 -15.12 8.61 -22.52
N ALA A 53 -14.80 8.93 -23.76
CA ALA A 53 -14.38 10.27 -24.17
C ALA A 53 -15.55 11.01 -24.82
N ALA A 54 -15.90 12.19 -24.29
CA ALA A 54 -16.88 13.04 -24.95
C ALA A 54 -16.28 13.61 -26.25
N LYS A 55 -17.02 13.49 -27.36
CA LYS A 55 -16.66 14.09 -28.63
C LYS A 55 -17.72 15.14 -29.01
N MET A 56 -17.27 16.19 -29.68
CA MET A 56 -18.21 17.18 -30.23
C MET A 56 -18.93 16.56 -31.42
N PHE A 57 -20.22 16.78 -31.49
CA PHE A 57 -21.03 16.34 -32.64
C PHE A 57 -20.66 17.16 -33.90
N ASP A 58 -20.45 16.50 -35.01
CA ASP A 58 -20.23 17.09 -36.33
C ASP A 58 -21.32 16.59 -37.26
N GLU A 59 -22.07 17.52 -37.85
CA GLU A 59 -23.16 17.20 -38.76
C GLU A 59 -22.69 16.49 -40.07
N THR A 60 -21.41 16.66 -40.40
CA THR A 60 -20.84 16.09 -41.65
C THR A 60 -20.40 14.64 -41.45
N SER A 61 -19.80 14.32 -40.32
CA SER A 61 -19.24 12.98 -40.01
C SER A 61 -20.16 12.09 -39.18
N GLY A 62 -21.25 12.68 -38.63
CA GLY A 62 -22.22 11.95 -37.81
C GLY A 62 -21.70 11.57 -36.43
N VAL A 63 -22.34 10.57 -35.80
CA VAL A 63 -21.97 10.07 -34.47
C VAL A 63 -20.94 8.95 -34.57
N ASP A 64 -19.82 9.13 -33.91
CA ASP A 64 -18.79 8.11 -33.82
C ASP A 64 -19.01 7.29 -32.50
N TYR A 65 -19.42 6.03 -32.68
CA TYR A 65 -19.69 5.13 -31.55
C TYR A 65 -18.39 4.60 -30.97
N GLN A 66 -18.28 4.62 -29.62
CA GLN A 66 -17.16 4.06 -28.88
C GLN A 66 -17.54 2.68 -28.34
N ASP A 67 -16.66 1.71 -28.50
CA ASP A 67 -16.83 0.40 -27.88
C ASP A 67 -16.64 0.48 -26.37
N MET A 68 -17.60 -0.03 -25.63
CA MET A 68 -17.54 -0.10 -24.18
C MET A 68 -16.84 -1.39 -23.77
N GLN A 69 -15.56 -1.29 -23.36
CA GLN A 69 -14.83 -2.42 -22.79
C GLN A 69 -14.71 -2.24 -21.27
N GLU A 70 -15.39 -3.08 -20.52
CA GLU A 70 -15.21 -3.15 -19.07
C GLU A 70 -13.86 -3.76 -18.74
N GLY A 71 -12.99 -2.98 -18.12
CA GLY A 71 -11.79 -3.49 -17.47
C GLY A 71 -12.16 -4.22 -16.18
N ALA A 72 -11.37 -5.21 -15.78
CA ALA A 72 -11.48 -5.83 -14.49
C ALA A 72 -10.11 -6.00 -13.85
N VAL A 73 -10.04 -5.81 -12.53
CA VAL A 73 -8.85 -6.11 -11.72
C VAL A 73 -9.20 -7.25 -10.77
N ASN A 74 -8.36 -8.26 -10.80
CA ASN A 74 -8.51 -9.40 -9.91
C ASN A 74 -7.67 -9.17 -8.65
N VAL A 75 -8.31 -9.16 -7.49
CA VAL A 75 -7.65 -9.13 -6.18
C VAL A 75 -7.59 -10.56 -5.67
N LYS A 76 -6.40 -11.06 -5.46
CA LYS A 76 -6.17 -12.39 -4.93
C LYS A 76 -6.03 -12.33 -3.41
N LEU A 77 -6.71 -13.25 -2.72
CA LEU A 77 -6.59 -13.47 -1.27
C LEU A 77 -5.46 -14.49 -1.04
N ASP A 78 -4.23 -14.05 -1.03
CA ASP A 78 -3.05 -14.90 -0.97
C ASP A 78 -2.18 -14.68 0.28
N LYS A 79 -2.56 -13.75 1.14
CA LYS A 79 -1.81 -13.41 2.34
C LYS A 79 -2.56 -13.82 3.59
N LEU A 80 -1.92 -14.62 4.42
CA LEU A 80 -2.38 -15.01 5.73
C LEU A 80 -1.41 -14.46 6.78
N ALA A 81 -1.82 -13.42 7.51
CA ALA A 81 -1.08 -12.99 8.68
C ALA A 81 -1.52 -13.80 9.90
N THR A 82 -0.55 -14.32 10.65
CA THR A 82 -0.81 -15.12 11.84
C THR A 82 0.12 -14.70 12.97
N VAL A 83 -0.40 -14.70 14.18
CA VAL A 83 0.37 -14.57 15.42
C VAL A 83 0.02 -15.72 16.34
N ASP A 84 1.03 -16.54 16.65
CA ASP A 84 0.90 -17.76 17.40
C ASP A 84 1.63 -17.65 18.75
N ALA A 85 0.95 -18.03 19.84
CA ALA A 85 1.53 -18.10 21.16
C ALA A 85 1.32 -19.48 21.79
N LYS A 86 2.24 -19.86 22.64
CA LYS A 86 2.21 -21.10 23.42
C LYS A 86 2.17 -20.75 24.90
N ALA A 87 1.23 -21.35 25.63
CA ALA A 87 1.20 -21.27 27.10
C ALA A 87 1.36 -22.67 27.68
N SER A 88 2.24 -22.85 28.67
CA SER A 88 2.36 -24.12 29.38
C SER A 88 1.13 -24.34 30.28
N ALA A 89 0.85 -25.60 30.62
CA ALA A 89 -0.24 -25.92 31.53
C ALA A 89 -0.07 -25.29 32.91
N ILE A 90 1.18 -25.08 33.34
CA ILE A 90 1.51 -24.45 34.61
C ILE A 90 1.23 -22.96 34.60
N GLU A 91 1.65 -22.26 33.53
CA GLU A 91 1.39 -20.82 33.33
C GLU A 91 -0.11 -20.53 33.20
N THR A 92 -0.85 -21.41 32.51
CA THR A 92 -2.31 -21.27 32.35
C THR A 92 -3.05 -21.47 33.67
N ALA A 93 -2.49 -22.27 34.62
CA ALA A 93 -3.11 -22.52 35.90
C ALA A 93 -2.89 -21.39 36.91
N VAL A 94 -1.83 -20.59 36.75
CA VAL A 94 -1.41 -19.59 37.74
C VAL A 94 -1.95 -18.19 37.44
N ASN A 95 -2.19 -17.83 36.15
CA ASN A 95 -2.54 -16.45 35.77
C ASN A 95 -3.44 -16.36 34.53
N ILE A 96 -4.75 -16.50 34.72
CA ILE A 96 -5.72 -16.41 33.62
C ILE A 96 -6.20 -14.98 33.36
N ASP A 97 -6.14 -14.09 34.34
CA ASP A 97 -6.68 -12.73 34.26
C ASP A 97 -5.86 -11.79 33.34
N ASP A 98 -4.62 -12.12 32.98
CA ASP A 98 -3.73 -11.28 32.19
C ASP A 98 -3.60 -11.67 30.72
N LEU A 99 -4.31 -12.71 30.23
CA LEU A 99 -4.19 -13.18 28.84
C LEU A 99 -4.51 -12.08 27.81
N ASN A 100 -5.47 -11.23 28.11
CA ASN A 100 -5.83 -10.09 27.26
C ASN A 100 -4.65 -9.13 27.08
N ARG A 101 -4.03 -8.75 28.18
CA ARG A 101 -2.96 -7.75 28.19
C ARG A 101 -1.63 -8.32 27.69
N VAL A 102 -1.35 -9.59 28.01
CA VAL A 102 -0.08 -10.24 27.69
C VAL A 102 -0.05 -10.77 26.26
N PHE A 103 -1.19 -11.21 25.72
CA PHE A 103 -1.22 -11.83 24.38
C PHE A 103 -2.10 -11.06 23.39
N ILE A 104 -3.34 -10.74 23.74
CA ILE A 104 -4.33 -10.26 22.73
C ILE A 104 -3.94 -8.87 22.21
N GLU A 105 -3.60 -7.93 23.06
CA GLU A 105 -3.22 -6.57 22.64
C GLU A 105 -1.93 -6.58 21.81
N PRO A 106 -0.81 -7.19 22.24
CA PRO A 106 0.41 -7.24 21.42
C PRO A 106 0.21 -8.00 20.10
N ALA A 107 -0.59 -9.08 20.09
CA ALA A 107 -0.86 -9.84 18.89
C ALA A 107 -1.67 -9.02 17.87
N ALA A 108 -2.67 -8.27 18.33
CA ALA A 108 -3.46 -7.39 17.46
C ALA A 108 -2.59 -6.27 16.87
N VAL A 109 -1.68 -5.69 17.64
CA VAL A 109 -0.73 -4.67 17.14
C VAL A 109 0.21 -5.27 16.10
N ALA A 110 0.81 -6.42 16.37
CA ALA A 110 1.74 -7.09 15.45
C ALA A 110 1.05 -7.48 14.12
N LEU A 111 -0.20 -7.96 14.17
CA LEU A 111 -1.00 -8.21 12.97
C LEU A 111 -1.26 -6.93 12.18
N ALA A 112 -1.63 -5.85 12.86
CA ALA A 112 -1.87 -4.56 12.23
C ALA A 112 -0.62 -4.00 11.55
N GLU A 113 0.54 -4.08 12.20
CA GLU A 113 1.82 -3.66 11.63
C GLU A 113 2.17 -4.43 10.36
N GLN A 114 2.02 -5.76 10.37
CA GLN A 114 2.27 -6.59 9.21
C GLN A 114 1.31 -6.26 8.06
N ILE A 115 0.02 -6.10 8.34
CA ILE A 115 -1.00 -5.77 7.34
C ILE A 115 -0.74 -4.36 6.76
N ASN A 116 -0.40 -3.37 7.60
CA ASN A 116 -0.05 -2.02 7.15
C ASN A 116 1.20 -2.01 6.29
N ALA A 117 2.27 -2.71 6.71
CA ALA A 117 3.53 -2.80 5.96
C ALA A 117 3.32 -3.42 4.57
N ASP A 118 2.53 -4.49 4.50
CA ASP A 118 2.21 -5.13 3.21
C ASP A 118 1.35 -4.25 2.29
N GLY A 119 0.45 -3.46 2.87
CA GLY A 119 -0.35 -2.51 2.10
C GLY A 119 0.49 -1.36 1.55
N LEU A 120 1.40 -0.82 2.36
CA LEU A 120 2.28 0.28 1.94
C LEU A 120 3.28 -0.13 0.86
N LYS A 121 3.62 -1.42 0.72
CA LYS A 121 4.42 -1.92 -0.41
C LYS A 121 3.76 -1.72 -1.77
N LEU A 122 2.43 -1.52 -1.83
CA LEU A 122 1.75 -1.20 -3.10
C LEU A 122 2.21 0.11 -3.73
N VAL A 123 2.90 0.97 -2.98
CA VAL A 123 3.53 2.18 -3.52
C VAL A 123 4.55 1.85 -4.60
N GLU A 124 5.14 0.63 -4.59
CA GLU A 124 6.02 0.14 -5.66
C GLU A 124 5.34 0.04 -7.03
N ASP A 125 4.01 -0.05 -7.09
CA ASP A 125 3.25 -0.07 -8.35
C ASP A 125 2.92 1.34 -8.88
N VAL A 126 3.23 2.40 -8.11
CA VAL A 126 2.88 3.79 -8.46
C VAL A 126 3.98 4.43 -9.30
N PRO A 127 3.68 4.82 -10.57
CA PRO A 127 4.67 5.38 -11.48
C PRO A 127 4.93 6.87 -11.28
N TYR A 128 3.98 7.58 -10.66
CA TYR A 128 4.08 9.02 -10.47
C TYR A 128 4.85 9.33 -9.21
N ALA A 129 5.99 9.97 -9.36
CA ALA A 129 6.86 10.32 -8.24
C ALA A 129 7.17 11.82 -8.24
N VAL A 130 7.28 12.40 -7.05
CA VAL A 130 7.69 13.77 -6.78
C VAL A 130 8.71 13.79 -5.64
N GLY A 131 9.47 14.86 -5.51
CA GLY A 131 10.53 14.95 -4.52
C GLY A 131 11.86 14.43 -5.06
N THR A 132 12.88 14.43 -4.20
CA THR A 132 14.24 13.97 -4.52
C THR A 132 14.57 12.78 -3.62
N ALA A 133 14.97 11.67 -4.22
CA ALA A 133 15.36 10.47 -3.47
C ALA A 133 16.52 10.78 -2.48
N GLY A 134 16.36 10.30 -1.24
CA GLY A 134 17.31 10.54 -0.16
C GLY A 134 17.23 11.92 0.51
N THR A 135 16.20 12.71 0.19
CA THR A 135 15.95 14.00 0.82
C THR A 135 14.58 14.01 1.44
N THR A 136 14.51 13.95 2.77
CA THR A 136 13.23 13.95 3.51
C THR A 136 12.42 15.21 3.17
N PRO A 137 11.13 15.10 2.81
CA PRO A 137 10.28 16.25 2.55
C PRO A 137 10.17 17.15 3.79
N ASP A 138 10.50 18.43 3.65
CA ASP A 138 10.59 19.39 4.75
C ASP A 138 9.76 20.67 4.52
N SER A 139 9.00 20.73 3.43
CA SER A 139 8.32 21.95 3.01
C SER A 139 6.93 21.71 2.46
N LEU A 140 6.12 22.76 2.41
CA LEU A 140 4.79 22.73 1.79
C LEU A 140 4.83 22.39 0.29
N ALA A 141 5.99 22.49 -0.35
CA ALA A 141 6.16 22.13 -1.75
C ALA A 141 5.84 20.64 -1.99
N ALA A 142 6.18 19.75 -1.04
CA ALA A 142 5.86 18.32 -1.15
C ALA A 142 4.35 18.06 -1.33
N PHE A 143 3.51 18.75 -0.54
CA PHE A 143 2.05 18.66 -0.67
C PHE A 143 1.53 19.30 -1.97
N ALA A 144 2.10 20.44 -2.36
CA ALA A 144 1.71 21.15 -3.57
C ALA A 144 2.04 20.34 -4.82
N ASP A 145 3.23 19.72 -4.89
CA ASP A 145 3.67 18.90 -6.01
C ASP A 145 2.89 17.59 -6.10
N ALA A 146 2.62 16.92 -4.98
CA ALA A 146 1.77 15.75 -4.95
C ALA A 146 0.36 16.09 -5.44
N ARG A 147 -0.23 17.20 -4.95
CA ARG A 147 -1.53 17.69 -5.43
C ARG A 147 -1.51 18.03 -6.92
N ARG A 148 -0.44 18.68 -7.40
CA ARG A 148 -0.28 19.02 -8.83
C ARG A 148 -0.29 17.75 -9.69
N MET A 149 0.45 16.71 -9.29
CA MET A 149 0.48 15.44 -10.03
C MET A 149 -0.88 14.75 -10.05
N LEU A 150 -1.58 14.68 -8.91
CA LEU A 150 -2.95 14.13 -8.87
C LEU A 150 -3.92 14.90 -9.76
N ASN A 151 -3.80 16.24 -9.82
CA ASN A 151 -4.64 17.06 -10.70
C ASN A 151 -4.32 16.83 -12.19
N LEU A 152 -3.05 16.68 -12.56
CA LEU A 152 -2.64 16.33 -13.92
C LEU A 152 -3.21 14.97 -14.36
N ASN A 153 -3.29 14.04 -13.42
CA ASN A 153 -3.89 12.72 -13.65
C ASN A 153 -5.43 12.73 -13.54
N LYS A 154 -6.05 13.90 -13.35
CA LYS A 154 -7.52 14.06 -13.20
C LYS A 154 -8.11 13.26 -12.03
N ALA A 155 -7.31 13.02 -10.98
CA ALA A 155 -7.80 12.37 -9.78
C ALA A 155 -8.87 13.23 -9.06
N PRO A 156 -9.92 12.63 -8.45
CA PRO A 156 -10.90 13.37 -7.66
C PRO A 156 -10.24 14.27 -6.63
N THR A 157 -10.80 15.45 -6.40
CA THR A 157 -10.23 16.44 -5.45
C THR A 157 -10.66 16.17 -4.01
N THR A 158 -11.70 15.36 -3.83
CA THR A 158 -12.25 14.98 -2.51
C THR A 158 -11.65 13.66 -2.04
N GLY A 159 -11.50 13.52 -0.71
CA GLY A 159 -11.06 12.28 -0.08
C GLY A 159 -9.60 11.91 -0.38
N ARG A 160 -8.73 12.88 -0.68
CA ARG A 160 -7.30 12.62 -0.85
C ARG A 160 -6.62 12.43 0.50
N VAL A 161 -5.76 11.46 0.58
CA VAL A 161 -5.06 11.04 1.79
C VAL A 161 -3.57 11.01 1.54
N GLY A 162 -2.79 11.48 2.52
CA GLY A 162 -1.33 11.37 2.56
C GLY A 162 -0.89 10.47 3.70
N VAL A 163 -0.01 9.53 3.43
CA VAL A 163 0.63 8.68 4.43
C VAL A 163 2.12 8.97 4.41
N TRP A 164 2.62 9.41 5.56
CA TRP A 164 3.97 9.91 5.73
C TRP A 164 4.75 9.07 6.74
N ASP A 165 6.04 8.98 6.51
CA ASP A 165 6.96 8.39 7.50
C ASP A 165 7.19 9.34 8.67
N ALA A 166 7.76 8.81 9.76
CA ALA A 166 7.98 9.57 10.98
C ALA A 166 8.97 10.74 10.80
N GLU A 167 9.95 10.61 9.89
CA GLU A 167 10.93 11.68 9.63
C GLU A 167 10.29 12.85 8.88
N ALA A 168 9.48 12.56 7.85
CA ALA A 168 8.75 13.59 7.12
C ALA A 168 7.72 14.29 8.03
N ASP A 169 6.97 13.54 8.84
CA ASP A 169 6.02 14.09 9.79
C ASP A 169 6.71 15.04 10.80
N ALA A 170 7.85 14.62 11.34
CA ALA A 170 8.65 15.47 12.23
C ALA A 170 9.15 16.76 11.56
N LYS A 171 9.45 16.73 10.26
CA LYS A 171 9.81 17.93 9.49
C LYS A 171 8.61 18.85 9.26
N PHE A 172 7.45 18.27 8.95
CA PHE A 172 6.22 19.05 8.73
C PHE A 172 5.74 19.75 10.00
N THR A 173 5.89 19.13 11.17
CA THR A 173 5.57 19.77 12.46
C THR A 173 6.50 20.92 12.82
N GLN A 174 7.60 21.12 12.10
CA GLN A 174 8.50 22.28 12.26
C GLN A 174 8.14 23.45 11.34
N ILE A 175 7.21 23.27 10.40
CA ILE A 175 6.82 24.33 9.46
C ILE A 175 5.92 25.36 10.16
N PRO A 176 6.34 26.64 10.31
CA PRO A 176 5.55 27.63 11.04
C PRO A 176 4.15 27.90 10.47
N ALA A 177 3.97 27.65 9.17
CA ALA A 177 2.66 27.80 8.53
C ALA A 177 1.64 26.74 8.97
N LEU A 178 2.08 25.59 9.44
CA LEU A 178 1.22 24.50 9.89
C LEU A 178 0.99 24.52 11.41
N VAL A 179 1.97 25.00 12.17
CA VAL A 179 1.97 24.94 13.64
C VAL A 179 1.35 26.20 14.26
N ASN A 180 1.63 27.38 13.69
CA ASN A 180 1.10 28.63 14.25
C ASN A 180 -0.41 28.73 14.06
N ALA A 181 -1.15 28.79 15.16
CA ALA A 181 -2.62 28.85 15.17
C ALA A 181 -3.18 30.01 14.32
N GLU A 182 -2.48 31.15 14.25
CA GLU A 182 -2.85 32.32 13.43
C GLU A 182 -2.84 32.04 11.91
N LYS A 183 -2.02 31.06 11.48
CA LYS A 183 -1.86 30.68 10.06
C LYS A 183 -2.63 29.41 9.71
N SER A 184 -2.61 28.43 10.61
CA SER A 184 -3.30 27.12 10.42
C SER A 184 -4.77 27.18 10.82
N GLY A 185 -5.19 28.15 11.64
CA GLY A 185 -6.54 28.27 12.16
C GLY A 185 -6.87 27.31 13.31
N THR A 186 -5.94 26.47 13.72
CA THR A 186 -6.12 25.49 14.81
C THR A 186 -4.87 25.39 15.69
N THR A 187 -5.05 24.95 16.96
CA THR A 187 -3.93 24.64 17.88
C THR A 187 -3.60 23.16 17.91
N GLN A 188 -4.23 22.35 17.06
CA GLN A 188 -4.19 20.89 17.12
C GLN A 188 -2.78 20.36 16.76
N ALA A 189 -2.15 20.96 15.75
CA ALA A 189 -0.78 20.61 15.37
C ALA A 189 0.22 20.78 16.52
N LEU A 190 0.08 21.86 17.31
CA LEU A 190 0.96 22.13 18.44
C LEU A 190 0.70 21.22 19.64
N ARG A 191 -0.54 20.81 19.87
CA ARG A 191 -0.94 20.01 21.03
C ARG A 191 -0.82 18.51 20.82
N GLU A 192 -1.19 18.04 19.62
CA GLU A 192 -1.35 16.62 19.32
C GLU A 192 -0.36 16.13 18.24
N GLY A 193 0.45 17.03 17.66
CA GLY A 193 1.32 16.69 16.53
C GLY A 193 0.56 16.41 15.23
N SER A 194 -0.77 16.54 15.23
CA SER A 194 -1.58 16.27 14.04
C SER A 194 -1.58 17.45 13.08
N ILE A 195 -1.02 17.27 11.89
CA ILE A 195 -0.97 18.28 10.84
C ILE A 195 -2.37 18.57 10.26
N GLY A 196 -3.28 17.58 10.36
CA GLY A 196 -4.63 17.69 9.84
C GLY A 196 -4.67 17.76 8.32
N ARG A 197 -5.62 18.55 7.78
CA ARG A 197 -5.86 18.65 6.34
C ARG A 197 -5.08 19.81 5.72
N VAL A 198 -4.12 19.51 4.85
CA VAL A 198 -3.29 20.48 4.14
C VAL A 198 -3.54 20.38 2.64
N PHE A 199 -3.80 21.51 1.96
CA PHE A 199 -4.10 21.59 0.52
C PHE A 199 -5.16 20.58 0.02
N GLY A 200 -6.10 20.20 0.88
CA GLY A 200 -7.15 19.24 0.56
C GLY A 200 -6.74 17.77 0.71
N ILE A 201 -5.57 17.50 1.28
CA ILE A 201 -5.04 16.17 1.59
C ILE A 201 -5.14 15.97 3.11
N GLU A 202 -5.76 14.89 3.54
CA GLU A 202 -5.77 14.45 4.94
C GLU A 202 -4.49 13.69 5.23
N ASN A 203 -3.76 14.07 6.27
CA ASN A 203 -2.42 13.56 6.52
C ASN A 203 -2.42 12.61 7.71
N TYR A 204 -1.77 11.46 7.51
CA TYR A 204 -1.59 10.42 8.51
C TYR A 204 -0.12 10.04 8.59
N MET A 205 0.37 9.80 9.79
CA MET A 205 1.69 9.23 10.03
C MET A 205 1.57 7.72 10.13
N ALA A 206 2.49 6.97 9.51
CA ALA A 206 2.58 5.53 9.66
C ALA A 206 4.05 5.11 9.85
N GLN A 207 4.29 4.35 10.92
CA GLN A 207 5.63 3.82 11.22
C GLN A 207 6.05 2.69 10.26
N SER A 208 5.06 2.11 9.55
CA SER A 208 5.27 1.00 8.61
C SER A 208 5.62 1.45 7.19
N VAL A 209 5.87 2.75 6.95
CA VAL A 209 6.34 3.22 5.64
C VAL A 209 7.70 2.63 5.35
N ALA A 210 7.78 1.85 4.25
CA ALA A 210 9.01 1.16 3.89
C ALA A 210 9.96 2.08 3.10
N LYS A 211 11.25 1.86 3.28
CA LYS A 211 12.28 2.41 2.42
C LYS A 211 12.39 1.52 1.18
N HIS A 212 12.26 2.12 0.01
CA HIS A 212 12.55 1.45 -1.25
C HIS A 212 14.06 1.48 -1.49
N GLU A 213 14.65 0.32 -1.69
CA GLU A 213 16.07 0.17 -2.00
C GLU A 213 16.22 -0.21 -3.47
N THR A 214 16.89 0.67 -4.24
CA THR A 214 17.22 0.33 -5.62
C THR A 214 18.31 -0.76 -5.66
N GLY A 215 18.17 -1.67 -6.61
CA GLY A 215 19.20 -2.70 -6.82
C GLY A 215 20.36 -2.22 -7.72
N ILE A 216 20.34 -0.98 -8.18
CA ILE A 216 21.44 -0.36 -8.91
C ILE A 216 22.50 0.13 -7.91
N THR A 217 23.73 -0.33 -8.09
CA THR A 217 24.86 0.04 -7.21
C THR A 217 25.69 1.18 -7.77
N ALA A 218 25.74 1.31 -9.10
CA ALA A 218 26.33 2.48 -9.77
C ALA A 218 25.62 2.72 -11.10
N ALA A 219 25.37 3.97 -11.45
CA ALA A 219 24.74 4.35 -12.72
C ALA A 219 25.16 5.76 -13.12
N GLU A 220 25.98 5.89 -14.13
CA GLU A 220 26.36 7.17 -14.72
C GLU A 220 25.97 7.21 -16.20
N GLY A 221 25.49 8.38 -16.65
CA GLY A 221 25.18 8.60 -18.06
C GLY A 221 24.18 7.59 -18.66
N VAL A 222 23.18 7.16 -17.87
CA VAL A 222 22.21 6.15 -18.34
C VAL A 222 21.36 6.69 -19.46
N LYS A 223 21.22 5.89 -20.52
CA LYS A 223 20.49 6.24 -21.74
C LYS A 223 19.71 5.04 -22.27
N LEU A 224 18.75 5.31 -23.16
CA LEU A 224 18.12 4.25 -23.94
C LEU A 224 19.16 3.66 -24.92
N SER A 225 19.35 2.34 -24.90
CA SER A 225 20.25 1.64 -25.82
C SER A 225 19.64 1.48 -27.22
N ALA A 226 18.30 1.50 -27.31
CA ALA A 226 17.54 1.41 -28.55
C ALA A 226 16.39 2.42 -28.55
N ALA A 227 15.94 2.82 -29.75
CA ALA A 227 14.75 3.65 -29.87
C ALA A 227 13.51 2.90 -29.39
N ALA A 228 12.65 3.62 -28.65
CA ALA A 228 11.41 3.07 -28.12
C ALA A 228 10.23 3.94 -28.56
N ALA A 229 9.21 3.31 -29.12
CA ALA A 229 8.01 3.99 -29.60
C ALA A 229 7.10 4.46 -28.45
N VAL A 230 6.17 5.36 -28.76
CA VAL A 230 5.09 5.72 -27.83
C VAL A 230 4.28 4.48 -27.48
N GLY A 231 3.97 4.28 -26.22
CA GLY A 231 3.25 3.11 -25.71
C GLY A 231 4.13 1.90 -25.42
N ALA A 232 5.44 1.94 -25.70
CA ALA A 232 6.34 0.84 -25.36
C ALA A 232 6.36 0.59 -23.84
N THR A 233 6.15 -0.66 -23.45
CA THR A 233 6.17 -1.12 -22.04
C THR A 233 7.48 -1.81 -21.66
N THR A 234 8.38 -1.98 -22.63
CA THR A 234 9.70 -2.58 -22.44
C THR A 234 10.75 -1.69 -23.07
N ILE A 235 11.81 -1.41 -22.34
CA ILE A 235 12.94 -0.57 -22.77
C ILE A 235 14.25 -1.28 -22.47
N SER A 236 15.32 -0.88 -23.17
CA SER A 236 16.67 -1.34 -22.87
C SER A 236 17.55 -0.14 -22.55
N LEU A 237 18.37 -0.28 -21.53
CA LEU A 237 19.22 0.77 -20.97
C LEU A 237 20.69 0.46 -21.19
N THR A 238 21.48 1.50 -21.38
CA THR A 238 22.95 1.43 -21.36
C THR A 238 23.48 2.64 -20.60
N GLY A 239 24.65 2.54 -20.02
CA GLY A 239 25.26 3.62 -19.24
C GLY A 239 26.76 3.55 -19.27
N THR A 240 27.40 4.42 -18.51
CA THR A 240 28.80 4.31 -18.13
C THR A 240 28.83 3.83 -16.68
N SER A 241 29.51 2.72 -16.41
CA SER A 241 29.55 2.11 -15.06
C SER A 241 28.16 1.69 -14.52
N LEU A 242 27.30 1.17 -15.39
CA LEU A 242 25.99 0.66 -14.97
C LEU A 242 26.15 -0.74 -14.35
N THR A 243 25.92 -0.82 -13.03
CA THR A 243 26.08 -2.07 -12.26
C THR A 243 24.88 -2.32 -11.35
N GLY A 244 24.62 -3.60 -11.07
CA GLY A 244 23.44 -4.02 -10.30
C GLY A 244 22.27 -4.45 -11.18
N LYS A 245 21.08 -4.42 -10.67
CA LYS A 245 19.83 -4.73 -11.39
C LYS A 245 18.76 -3.71 -11.02
N LEU A 246 17.83 -3.45 -11.91
CA LEU A 246 16.61 -2.72 -11.56
C LEU A 246 15.67 -3.68 -10.85
N VAL A 247 15.12 -3.24 -9.74
CA VAL A 247 14.12 -3.99 -8.96
C VAL A 247 12.73 -3.43 -9.20
N LYS A 248 11.72 -4.26 -8.96
CA LYS A 248 10.33 -3.80 -9.00
C LYS A 248 10.15 -2.58 -8.08
N GLY A 249 9.52 -1.52 -8.58
CA GLY A 249 9.31 -0.29 -7.83
C GLY A 249 10.35 0.80 -8.08
N ASP A 250 11.45 0.52 -8.78
CA ASP A 250 12.41 1.56 -9.19
C ASP A 250 11.75 2.59 -10.10
N ILE A 251 12.06 3.87 -9.87
CA ILE A 251 11.52 4.98 -10.65
C ILE A 251 12.53 5.44 -11.69
N LEU A 252 12.08 5.47 -12.94
CA LEU A 252 12.83 5.97 -14.08
C LEU A 252 12.21 7.28 -14.57
N THR A 253 13.01 8.29 -14.84
CA THR A 253 12.57 9.53 -15.47
C THR A 253 13.12 9.61 -16.90
N ILE A 254 12.19 9.64 -17.87
CA ILE A 254 12.51 9.67 -19.30
C ILE A 254 11.72 10.82 -19.95
N LEU A 255 12.38 11.73 -20.63
CA LEU A 255 11.76 12.88 -21.32
C LEU A 255 10.81 13.68 -20.42
N GLY A 256 11.15 13.82 -19.12
CA GLY A 256 10.37 14.57 -18.13
C GLY A 256 9.13 13.86 -17.61
N SER A 257 8.95 12.57 -17.91
CA SER A 257 7.89 11.72 -17.37
C SER A 257 8.48 10.61 -16.50
N THR A 258 7.79 10.27 -15.42
CA THR A 258 8.20 9.20 -14.50
C THR A 258 7.51 7.88 -14.88
N TYR A 259 8.25 6.79 -14.72
CA TYR A 259 7.84 5.41 -14.99
C TYR A 259 8.30 4.52 -13.86
N VAL A 260 7.55 3.49 -13.56
CA VAL A 260 7.95 2.49 -12.55
C VAL A 260 8.35 1.19 -13.23
N VAL A 261 9.37 0.55 -12.70
CA VAL A 261 9.79 -0.80 -13.11
C VAL A 261 8.81 -1.81 -12.50
N THR A 262 8.19 -2.62 -13.33
CA THR A 262 7.12 -3.56 -12.92
C THR A 262 7.61 -4.93 -12.51
N ALA A 263 8.82 -5.30 -12.92
CA ALA A 263 9.44 -6.58 -12.58
C ALA A 263 10.95 -6.41 -12.50
N ASP A 264 11.61 -7.23 -11.68
CA ASP A 264 13.05 -7.24 -11.57
C ASP A 264 13.70 -7.50 -12.95
N SER A 265 14.68 -6.68 -13.29
CA SER A 265 15.47 -6.86 -14.51
C SER A 265 16.56 -7.93 -14.34
N ALA A 266 17.15 -8.34 -15.45
CA ALA A 266 18.45 -9.02 -15.40
C ALA A 266 19.51 -8.08 -14.79
N THR A 267 20.56 -8.67 -14.21
CA THR A 267 21.74 -7.91 -13.75
C THR A 267 22.44 -7.27 -14.95
N ALA A 268 22.91 -6.03 -14.76
CA ALA A 268 23.65 -5.32 -15.79
C ALA A 268 24.84 -6.15 -16.29
N SER A 269 24.98 -6.21 -17.60
CA SER A 269 26.10 -6.89 -18.28
C SER A 269 26.67 -5.95 -19.34
N SER A 270 27.99 -5.73 -19.30
CA SER A 270 28.67 -4.77 -20.20
C SER A 270 27.99 -3.40 -20.21
N ASP A 271 27.71 -2.87 -19.00
CA ASP A 271 27.07 -1.56 -18.81
C ASP A 271 25.68 -1.42 -19.47
N ALA A 272 24.98 -2.53 -19.67
CA ALA A 272 23.65 -2.55 -20.28
C ALA A 272 22.68 -3.45 -19.51
N ILE A 273 21.40 -3.05 -19.50
CA ILE A 273 20.27 -3.83 -19.01
C ILE A 273 19.23 -3.91 -20.12
N ALA A 274 18.95 -5.11 -20.59
CA ALA A 274 17.97 -5.35 -21.63
C ALA A 274 16.59 -5.65 -21.04
N ASN A 275 15.53 -5.36 -21.81
CA ASN A 275 14.14 -5.77 -21.54
C ASN A 275 13.62 -5.34 -20.15
N VAL A 276 13.84 -4.10 -19.77
CA VAL A 276 13.27 -3.52 -18.55
C VAL A 276 11.78 -3.26 -18.77
N SER A 277 10.93 -3.92 -18.01
CA SER A 277 9.48 -3.72 -18.06
C SER A 277 9.09 -2.48 -17.27
N ILE A 278 8.36 -1.55 -17.90
CA ILE A 278 7.95 -0.28 -17.31
C ILE A 278 6.45 -0.07 -17.37
N TYR A 279 5.92 0.73 -16.44
CA TYR A 279 4.54 1.22 -16.44
C TYR A 279 4.52 2.71 -16.05
N PRO A 280 3.68 3.53 -16.67
CA PRO A 280 2.87 3.28 -17.88
C PRO A 280 3.77 3.08 -19.12
N GLY A 281 3.16 2.73 -20.26
CA GLY A 281 3.91 2.76 -21.53
C GLY A 281 4.44 4.16 -21.83
N LEU A 282 5.53 4.26 -22.59
CA LEU A 282 6.20 5.52 -22.90
C LEU A 282 5.22 6.56 -23.45
N LYS A 283 5.15 7.73 -22.83
CA LYS A 283 4.27 8.84 -23.26
C LYS A 283 4.79 9.57 -24.49
N LYS A 284 6.10 9.53 -24.72
CA LYS A 284 6.79 10.13 -25.88
C LYS A 284 7.78 9.13 -26.43
N ALA A 285 7.95 9.12 -27.76
CA ALA A 285 8.98 8.30 -28.39
C ALA A 285 10.37 8.72 -27.89
N GLY A 286 11.16 7.74 -27.44
CA GLY A 286 12.54 7.91 -27.07
C GLY A 286 13.47 7.45 -28.17
N ASN A 287 14.41 8.28 -28.58
CA ASN A 287 15.46 7.89 -29.52
C ASN A 287 16.59 7.16 -28.80
N THR A 288 17.41 6.44 -29.53
CA THR A 288 18.69 5.92 -29.03
C THR A 288 19.49 7.05 -28.40
N ASN A 289 20.13 6.81 -27.25
CA ASN A 289 20.84 7.80 -26.43
C ASN A 289 19.96 8.85 -25.73
N THR A 290 18.64 8.70 -25.68
CA THR A 290 17.80 9.54 -24.79
C THR A 290 18.20 9.30 -23.34
N ASN A 291 18.46 10.37 -22.60
CA ASN A 291 18.85 10.30 -21.18
C ASN A 291 17.75 9.71 -20.32
N VAL A 292 18.15 8.84 -19.42
CA VAL A 292 17.30 8.23 -18.40
C VAL A 292 17.90 8.50 -17.03
N THR A 293 17.08 9.00 -16.11
CA THR A 293 17.49 9.17 -14.71
C THR A 293 16.84 8.08 -13.88
N ILE A 294 17.65 7.36 -13.09
CA ILE A 294 17.18 6.35 -12.13
C ILE A 294 17.14 7.01 -10.76
N ALA A 295 16.01 6.93 -10.06
CA ALA A 295 15.91 7.43 -8.71
C ALA A 295 16.70 6.51 -7.76
N GLY A 296 17.42 7.08 -6.81
CA GLY A 296 18.11 6.34 -5.76
C GLY A 296 17.14 5.74 -4.72
N SER A 297 17.71 5.03 -3.74
CA SER A 297 16.95 4.53 -2.59
C SER A 297 16.29 5.70 -1.84
N HIS A 298 15.04 5.51 -1.43
CA HIS A 298 14.25 6.58 -0.82
C HIS A 298 13.13 6.00 0.06
N THR A 299 12.66 6.80 1.00
CA THR A 299 11.45 6.51 1.76
C THR A 299 10.23 6.74 0.87
N ALA A 300 9.34 5.75 0.77
CA ALA A 300 8.22 5.75 -0.17
C ALA A 300 6.94 6.30 0.48
N ASN A 301 6.91 7.60 0.76
CA ASN A 301 5.67 8.27 1.19
C ASN A 301 4.65 8.28 0.05
N VAL A 302 3.36 8.27 0.37
CA VAL A 302 2.30 8.19 -0.65
C VAL A 302 1.16 9.15 -0.39
N VAL A 303 0.72 9.82 -1.46
CA VAL A 303 -0.51 10.63 -1.47
C VAL A 303 -1.45 10.04 -2.51
N PHE A 304 -2.66 9.68 -2.12
CA PHE A 304 -3.56 8.93 -2.99
C PHE A 304 -5.04 9.24 -2.73
N ASN A 305 -5.88 8.83 -3.66
CA ASN A 305 -7.33 8.72 -3.44
C ASN A 305 -7.65 7.27 -3.04
N PRO A 306 -8.57 7.00 -2.11
CA PRO A 306 -8.93 5.64 -1.66
C PRO A 306 -9.17 4.63 -2.78
N MET A 307 -9.69 5.06 -3.93
CA MET A 307 -9.92 4.20 -5.10
C MET A 307 -8.62 3.70 -5.78
N ALA A 308 -7.45 4.24 -5.40
CA ALA A 308 -6.18 3.78 -5.97
C ALA A 308 -5.85 2.34 -5.57
N PHE A 309 -6.15 1.99 -4.32
CA PHE A 309 -5.80 0.71 -3.71
C PHE A 309 -7.03 -0.02 -3.19
N ALA A 310 -7.08 -1.33 -3.38
CA ALA A 310 -8.09 -2.19 -2.80
C ALA A 310 -7.51 -3.03 -1.67
N TYR A 311 -8.25 -3.13 -0.60
CA TYR A 311 -8.04 -4.07 0.49
C TYR A 311 -9.25 -4.98 0.61
N VAL A 312 -9.00 -6.28 0.67
CA VAL A 312 -10.06 -7.29 0.84
C VAL A 312 -9.65 -8.24 1.94
N SER A 313 -10.54 -8.54 2.85
CA SER A 313 -10.38 -9.59 3.86
C SER A 313 -11.58 -10.52 3.81
N ARG A 314 -11.35 -11.81 4.06
CA ARG A 314 -12.40 -12.83 4.09
C ARG A 314 -12.30 -13.66 5.37
N PRO A 315 -13.45 -14.02 5.98
CA PRO A 315 -13.44 -14.94 7.12
C PRO A 315 -12.90 -16.31 6.72
N LEU A 316 -11.97 -16.82 7.52
CA LEU A 316 -11.46 -18.17 7.41
C LEU A 316 -12.51 -19.17 7.93
N LEU A 317 -12.54 -20.35 7.34
CA LEU A 317 -13.39 -21.43 7.84
C LEU A 317 -12.91 -21.90 9.22
N ASN A 318 -13.88 -22.26 10.06
CA ASN A 318 -13.59 -22.86 11.35
C ASN A 318 -13.13 -24.32 11.16
N PRO A 319 -12.01 -24.73 11.76
CA PRO A 319 -11.56 -26.12 11.74
C PRO A 319 -12.33 -26.95 12.80
N ASP A 320 -13.65 -27.00 12.72
CA ASP A 320 -14.47 -27.71 13.69
C ASP A 320 -14.23 -29.23 13.60
N GLY A 321 -14.19 -29.89 14.77
CA GLY A 321 -14.05 -31.34 14.87
C GLY A 321 -12.63 -31.91 14.90
N GLN A 322 -11.59 -31.07 14.86
CA GLN A 322 -10.18 -31.53 14.91
C GLN A 322 -9.48 -31.30 16.27
N GLY A 323 -10.25 -31.18 17.35
CA GLY A 323 -9.69 -30.90 18.69
C GLY A 323 -9.22 -29.46 18.87
N VAL A 324 -9.58 -28.56 17.96
CA VAL A 324 -9.29 -27.14 17.98
C VAL A 324 -10.58 -26.37 18.17
N ALA A 325 -10.65 -25.51 19.16
CA ALA A 325 -11.75 -24.57 19.31
C ALA A 325 -11.42 -23.31 18.53
N SER A 326 -12.34 -22.80 17.70
CA SER A 326 -12.15 -21.63 16.88
C SER A 326 -13.36 -20.69 16.93
N TYR A 327 -13.10 -19.40 16.74
CA TYR A 327 -14.13 -18.38 16.62
C TYR A 327 -13.73 -17.35 15.58
N VAL A 328 -14.63 -17.06 14.67
CA VAL A 328 -14.44 -16.05 13.62
C VAL A 328 -15.34 -14.86 13.90
N THR A 329 -14.80 -13.67 13.81
CA THR A 329 -15.55 -12.43 13.93
C THR A 329 -15.16 -11.49 12.79
N SER A 330 -16.12 -10.72 12.30
CA SER A 330 -15.90 -9.76 11.21
C SER A 330 -16.58 -8.44 11.55
N TYR A 331 -15.90 -7.35 11.28
CA TYR A 331 -16.44 -6.01 11.41
C TYR A 331 -15.78 -5.06 10.41
N ASN A 332 -16.55 -4.22 9.75
CA ASN A 332 -16.08 -3.22 8.81
C ASN A 332 -15.15 -3.79 7.71
N GLY A 333 -15.51 -4.96 7.16
CA GLY A 333 -14.74 -5.61 6.08
C GLY A 333 -13.42 -6.25 6.52
N ILE A 334 -13.15 -6.36 7.82
CA ILE A 334 -11.98 -7.04 8.37
C ILE A 334 -12.45 -8.26 9.14
N SER A 335 -11.87 -9.42 8.85
CA SER A 335 -12.22 -10.69 9.47
C SER A 335 -11.05 -11.24 10.27
N LEU A 336 -11.29 -11.57 11.53
CA LEU A 336 -10.32 -12.15 12.44
C LEU A 336 -10.80 -13.54 12.87
N ARG A 337 -9.94 -14.53 12.76
CA ARG A 337 -10.15 -15.86 13.35
C ARG A 337 -9.23 -16.01 14.56
N VAL A 338 -9.79 -16.48 15.67
CA VAL A 338 -9.03 -16.86 16.87
C VAL A 338 -9.20 -18.34 17.08
N THR A 339 -8.08 -19.06 17.22
CA THR A 339 -8.08 -20.49 17.46
C THR A 339 -7.36 -20.84 18.76
N ARG A 340 -7.83 -21.89 19.42
CA ARG A 340 -7.19 -22.46 20.61
C ARG A 340 -7.05 -23.97 20.40
N GLY A 341 -5.79 -24.42 20.40
CA GLY A 341 -5.45 -25.84 20.38
C GLY A 341 -4.82 -26.30 21.70
N TYR A 342 -4.80 -27.61 21.94
CA TYR A 342 -4.07 -28.21 23.03
C TYR A 342 -3.20 -29.37 22.52
N ASN A 343 -1.90 -29.25 22.73
CA ASN A 343 -0.96 -30.30 22.39
C ASN A 343 -0.73 -31.20 23.62
N GLN A 344 -1.30 -32.42 23.55
CA GLN A 344 -1.19 -33.40 24.65
C GLN A 344 0.22 -33.88 24.89
N GLN A 345 1.05 -34.00 23.86
CA GLN A 345 2.42 -34.49 23.97
C GLN A 345 3.30 -33.54 24.80
N TYR A 346 3.12 -32.25 24.62
CA TYR A 346 3.95 -31.22 25.30
C TYR A 346 3.21 -30.51 26.43
N LYS A 347 1.94 -30.91 26.73
CA LYS A 347 1.10 -30.29 27.75
C LYS A 347 1.04 -28.76 27.65
N ARG A 348 0.82 -28.25 26.41
CA ARG A 348 0.79 -26.82 26.08
C ARG A 348 -0.49 -26.47 25.38
N SER A 349 -1.06 -25.33 25.76
CA SER A 349 -2.12 -24.67 24.99
C SER A 349 -1.48 -23.77 23.94
N THR A 350 -2.03 -23.78 22.72
CA THR A 350 -1.64 -22.89 21.63
C THR A 350 -2.79 -21.95 21.32
N TYR A 351 -2.48 -20.70 21.13
CA TYR A 351 -3.42 -19.66 20.72
C TYR A 351 -2.91 -19.09 19.41
N SER A 352 -3.80 -18.93 18.42
CA SER A 352 -3.49 -18.33 17.14
C SER A 352 -4.52 -17.26 16.80
N MET A 353 -4.06 -16.16 16.23
CA MET A 353 -4.88 -15.12 15.64
C MET A 353 -4.52 -14.99 14.15
N ASP A 354 -5.51 -15.18 13.28
CA ASP A 354 -5.30 -15.25 11.84
C ASP A 354 -6.18 -14.23 11.11
N VAL A 355 -5.59 -13.55 10.13
CA VAL A 355 -6.29 -12.66 9.20
C VAL A 355 -5.93 -13.05 7.77
N LEU A 356 -6.92 -13.45 6.98
CA LEU A 356 -6.77 -13.67 5.54
C LEU A 356 -7.12 -12.39 4.79
N TYR A 357 -6.21 -11.90 3.97
CA TYR A 357 -6.39 -10.66 3.24
C TYR A 357 -5.69 -10.67 1.88
N GLY A 358 -6.05 -9.71 1.07
CA GLY A 358 -5.43 -9.42 -0.21
C GLY A 358 -5.39 -7.93 -0.49
N TYR A 359 -4.36 -7.51 -1.20
CA TYR A 359 -4.20 -6.14 -1.66
C TYR A 359 -4.00 -6.09 -3.17
N LYS A 360 -4.48 -5.02 -3.79
CA LYS A 360 -4.19 -4.76 -5.21
C LYS A 360 -4.29 -3.28 -5.53
N THR A 361 -3.38 -2.80 -6.37
CA THR A 361 -3.48 -1.48 -6.99
C THR A 361 -4.51 -1.53 -8.11
N ILE A 362 -5.58 -0.71 -7.99
CA ILE A 362 -6.67 -0.62 -9.00
C ILE A 362 -6.34 0.47 -10.01
N TYR A 363 -6.08 1.68 -9.51
CA TYR A 363 -5.80 2.88 -10.32
C TYR A 363 -4.50 3.53 -9.87
N PRO A 364 -3.34 3.13 -10.43
CA PRO A 364 -2.05 3.75 -10.07
C PRO A 364 -2.01 5.25 -10.38
N GLU A 365 -2.86 5.72 -11.30
CA GLU A 365 -2.97 7.14 -11.67
C GLU A 365 -3.54 8.02 -10.55
N LEU A 366 -4.26 7.42 -9.60
CA LEU A 366 -4.86 8.10 -8.46
C LEU A 366 -3.92 8.15 -7.25
N ALA A 367 -2.68 7.74 -7.40
CA ALA A 367 -1.66 7.78 -6.37
C ALA A 367 -0.39 8.47 -6.87
N VAL A 368 0.34 9.10 -5.95
CA VAL A 368 1.63 9.75 -6.18
C VAL A 368 2.58 9.36 -5.06
N ARG A 369 3.76 8.88 -5.43
CA ARG A 369 4.85 8.61 -4.50
C ARG A 369 5.59 9.93 -4.20
N VAL A 370 5.79 10.23 -2.94
CA VAL A 370 6.64 11.33 -2.51
C VAL A 370 7.93 10.74 -1.96
N MET A 371 9.01 10.92 -2.71
CA MET A 371 10.32 10.38 -2.35
C MET A 371 10.93 11.18 -1.22
N GLY A 372 11.44 10.47 -0.18
CA GLY A 372 12.10 11.02 0.99
C GLY A 372 13.53 10.49 1.17
#